data_4e03d72f7408b63b676e2a3349deed51
#
_entry.id   4e03d72f7408b63b676e2a3349deed51
#
_cell.length_a   1.000
_cell.length_b   1.000
_cell.length_c   1.000
_cell.angle_alpha   90.00
_cell.angle_beta   90.00
_cell.angle_gamma   90.00
#
_symmetry.space_group_name_H-M   'P 1'
#
loop_
_entity.id
_entity.type
_entity.pdbx_description
1 polymer ?
#
loop_
_entity_poly.entity_id
_entity_poly.type
_entity_poly.pdbx_seq_one_letter_code
_entity_poly.pdbx_strand_id
1 'polypeptide(L)'
;MNITSQPLVSVVTPVYNEEKYLGECIESVLAQSYQNWDYTIVNNCSTDKSLEIARRYAARDPRIRIHDNERFLDMLANHNVAVRQISPASKYCKVVLGDDRLFPGCLEGMVAVGEAYPSAGIVSAYEQCGQQVRIKGLPVEQRLVDGRDACRQFLLEKLFLFGSQTSVLYRADLVRSRDPFYVETEMYADFESCFALLMTSDLGFVHEILTFSRPRPESIGAISADIGAHFGSLLGLLFAYGEKCLSGEEYKECLDRRSSEYYRFLGRRLLVDRDPSFWSYHKRTLTETGIGFSRVRLAKAAVGQVFGSMLNPKSTLESIRRFFRLKKIRNQQTRSVVLKAEANPGFSSENIEDGDQQIGRSRPA
;
A
#
# COMPACT_ATOMS: atom_id res chain seq x y z
N MET A 1 -23.03 -31.82 -16.05
CA MET A 1 -22.30 -30.63 -15.59
C MET A 1 -20.88 -31.08 -15.32
N ASN A 2 -19.91 -30.60 -16.14
CA ASN A 2 -18.51 -30.85 -15.84
C ASN A 2 -18.18 -30.19 -14.49
N ILE A 3 -17.80 -30.97 -13.51
CA ILE A 3 -17.21 -30.50 -12.26
C ILE A 3 -15.81 -30.02 -12.65
N THR A 4 -15.72 -28.79 -13.17
CA THR A 4 -14.43 -28.10 -13.24
C THR A 4 -13.96 -27.98 -11.80
N SER A 5 -12.83 -28.59 -11.47
CA SER A 5 -12.24 -28.46 -10.14
C SER A 5 -12.08 -26.96 -9.82
N GLN A 6 -12.57 -26.54 -8.66
CA GLN A 6 -12.41 -25.14 -8.21
C GLN A 6 -10.93 -24.75 -8.32
N PRO A 7 -10.57 -23.57 -8.87
CA PRO A 7 -9.18 -23.15 -8.98
C PRO A 7 -8.53 -22.95 -7.59
N LEU A 8 -7.26 -23.33 -7.46
CA LEU A 8 -6.51 -23.13 -6.22
C LEU A 8 -6.23 -21.64 -5.99
N VAL A 9 -6.51 -21.15 -4.79
CA VAL A 9 -6.14 -19.83 -4.30
C VAL A 9 -4.99 -19.97 -3.31
N SER A 10 -3.83 -19.38 -3.60
CA SER A 10 -2.77 -19.24 -2.59
C SER A 10 -3.00 -17.96 -1.78
N VAL A 11 -3.21 -18.13 -0.48
CA VAL A 11 -3.30 -17.03 0.47
C VAL A 11 -1.90 -16.82 1.08
N VAL A 12 -1.48 -15.57 1.23
CA VAL A 12 -0.18 -15.23 1.87
C VAL A 12 -0.36 -14.08 2.85
N THR A 13 0.29 -14.20 4.02
CA THR A 13 0.29 -13.15 5.04
C THR A 13 1.73 -12.84 5.45
N PRO A 14 2.29 -11.69 5.05
CA PRO A 14 3.54 -11.17 5.60
C PRO A 14 3.31 -10.69 7.03
N VAL A 15 4.18 -11.09 7.98
CA VAL A 15 4.02 -10.83 9.42
C VAL A 15 5.29 -10.27 10.01
N TYR A 16 5.15 -9.19 10.79
CA TYR A 16 6.17 -8.70 11.71
C TYR A 16 5.51 -8.08 12.95
N ASN A 17 5.63 -8.75 14.11
CA ASN A 17 5.11 -8.29 15.39
C ASN A 17 3.59 -7.98 15.37
N GLU A 18 2.78 -8.96 14.96
CA GLU A 18 1.31 -8.87 14.88
C GLU A 18 0.59 -9.79 15.89
N GLU A 19 1.20 -10.09 17.05
CA GLU A 19 0.62 -11.01 18.04
C GLU A 19 -0.82 -10.66 18.43
N LYS A 20 -1.17 -9.37 18.35
CA LYS A 20 -2.47 -8.87 18.76
C LYS A 20 -3.60 -9.22 17.77
N TYR A 21 -3.28 -9.32 16.48
CA TYR A 21 -4.31 -9.41 15.42
C TYR A 21 -4.16 -10.63 14.54
N LEU A 22 -2.98 -11.24 14.50
CA LEU A 22 -2.69 -12.38 13.62
C LEU A 22 -3.67 -13.54 13.81
N GLY A 23 -4.11 -13.79 15.03
CA GLY A 23 -5.13 -14.84 15.30
C GLY A 23 -6.44 -14.56 14.56
N GLU A 24 -6.96 -13.31 14.61
CA GLU A 24 -8.18 -12.92 13.89
C GLU A 24 -7.99 -13.01 12.37
N CYS A 25 -6.81 -12.63 11.86
CA CYS A 25 -6.46 -12.74 10.45
C CYS A 25 -6.54 -14.20 9.97
N ILE A 26 -5.86 -15.13 10.67
CA ILE A 26 -5.84 -16.56 10.32
C ILE A 26 -7.24 -17.16 10.40
N GLU A 27 -7.99 -16.90 11.47
CA GLU A 27 -9.37 -17.40 11.62
C GLU A 27 -10.28 -16.91 10.48
N SER A 28 -10.07 -15.71 9.96
CA SER A 28 -10.83 -15.16 8.84
C SER A 28 -10.57 -15.91 7.53
N VAL A 29 -9.36 -16.45 7.34
CA VAL A 29 -9.00 -17.30 6.21
C VAL A 29 -9.59 -18.71 6.39
N LEU A 30 -9.52 -19.26 7.59
CA LEU A 30 -10.12 -20.56 7.92
C LEU A 30 -11.66 -20.57 7.75
N ALA A 31 -12.30 -19.43 8.00
CA ALA A 31 -13.76 -19.27 7.90
C ALA A 31 -14.26 -19.01 6.48
N GLN A 32 -13.40 -19.06 5.45
CA GLN A 32 -13.84 -18.86 4.07
C GLN A 32 -14.76 -19.99 3.59
N SER A 33 -15.87 -19.62 2.90
CA SER A 33 -16.78 -20.58 2.26
C SER A 33 -16.09 -21.35 1.13
N TYR A 34 -15.19 -20.70 0.41
CA TYR A 34 -14.33 -21.31 -0.61
C TYR A 34 -13.26 -22.16 0.05
N GLN A 35 -13.17 -23.46 -0.28
CA GLN A 35 -12.30 -24.41 0.44
C GLN A 35 -11.01 -24.78 -0.27
N ASN A 36 -10.88 -24.53 -1.60
CA ASN A 36 -9.68 -24.89 -2.36
C ASN A 36 -8.61 -23.79 -2.29
N TRP A 37 -8.01 -23.65 -1.11
CA TRP A 37 -6.91 -22.72 -0.86
C TRP A 37 -5.76 -23.40 -0.11
N ASP A 38 -4.56 -22.86 -0.30
CA ASP A 38 -3.40 -23.04 0.58
C ASP A 38 -3.02 -21.70 1.21
N TYR A 39 -2.32 -21.74 2.35
CA TYR A 39 -2.01 -20.54 3.11
C TYR A 39 -0.58 -20.54 3.61
N THR A 40 0.20 -19.53 3.26
CA THR A 40 1.56 -19.36 3.78
C THR A 40 1.66 -18.09 4.61
N ILE A 41 2.07 -18.25 5.87
CA ILE A 41 2.36 -17.14 6.79
C ILE A 41 3.87 -16.93 6.75
N VAL A 42 4.30 -15.72 6.38
CA VAL A 42 5.72 -15.36 6.24
C VAL A 42 6.14 -14.52 7.42
N ASN A 43 6.86 -15.14 8.36
CA ASN A 43 7.37 -14.47 9.55
C ASN A 43 8.67 -13.73 9.25
N ASN A 44 8.67 -12.43 9.51
CA ASN A 44 9.84 -11.56 9.30
C ASN A 44 10.65 -11.38 10.59
N CYS A 45 11.14 -12.47 11.18
CA CYS A 45 11.89 -12.43 12.44
C CYS A 45 11.13 -11.72 13.57
N SER A 46 9.84 -12.01 13.75
CA SER A 46 9.04 -11.41 14.83
C SER A 46 9.63 -11.70 16.20
N THR A 47 9.62 -10.70 17.08
CA THR A 47 10.15 -10.77 18.46
C THR A 47 9.05 -10.91 19.51
N ASP A 48 7.78 -10.88 19.07
CA ASP A 48 6.59 -11.12 19.88
C ASP A 48 6.07 -12.57 19.71
N LYS A 49 4.83 -12.84 20.09
CA LYS A 49 4.23 -14.18 19.96
C LYS A 49 3.70 -14.51 18.56
N SER A 50 3.94 -13.69 17.53
CA SER A 50 3.41 -13.92 16.19
C SER A 50 3.78 -15.27 15.63
N LEU A 51 5.07 -15.66 15.72
CA LEU A 51 5.53 -16.97 15.24
C LEU A 51 4.91 -18.15 16.00
N GLU A 52 4.76 -18.01 17.32
CA GLU A 52 4.10 -19.03 18.16
C GLU A 52 2.62 -19.21 17.74
N ILE A 53 1.92 -18.10 17.52
CA ILE A 53 0.53 -18.10 17.04
C ILE A 53 0.44 -18.81 15.70
N ALA A 54 1.27 -18.44 14.73
CA ALA A 54 1.29 -19.07 13.41
C ALA A 54 1.53 -20.58 13.48
N ARG A 55 2.52 -21.03 14.26
CA ARG A 55 2.84 -22.47 14.47
C ARG A 55 1.68 -23.24 15.06
N ARG A 56 0.94 -22.64 16.00
CA ARG A 56 -0.24 -23.29 16.61
C ARG A 56 -1.35 -23.56 15.58
N TYR A 57 -1.57 -22.66 14.62
CA TYR A 57 -2.55 -22.88 13.55
C TYR A 57 -2.03 -23.86 12.49
N ALA A 58 -0.80 -23.78 12.09
CA ALA A 58 -0.18 -24.73 11.15
C ALA A 58 -0.20 -26.19 11.68
N ALA A 59 -0.10 -26.38 12.99
CA ALA A 59 -0.22 -27.69 13.61
C ALA A 59 -1.65 -28.28 13.56
N ARG A 60 -2.68 -27.46 13.30
CA ARG A 60 -4.10 -27.86 13.28
C ARG A 60 -4.67 -28.02 11.88
N ASP A 61 -4.14 -27.30 10.90
CA ASP A 61 -4.61 -27.34 9.51
C ASP A 61 -3.42 -27.50 8.56
N PRO A 62 -3.32 -28.64 7.83
CA PRO A 62 -2.19 -28.94 6.94
C PRO A 62 -2.13 -28.01 5.72
N ARG A 63 -3.16 -27.23 5.42
CA ARG A 63 -3.15 -26.22 4.36
C ARG A 63 -2.33 -24.98 4.74
N ILE A 64 -2.01 -24.80 6.05
CA ILE A 64 -1.24 -23.67 6.56
C ILE A 64 0.24 -24.05 6.63
N ARG A 65 1.08 -23.26 6.00
CA ARG A 65 2.54 -23.37 6.03
C ARG A 65 3.14 -22.11 6.62
N ILE A 66 4.33 -22.24 7.19
CA ILE A 66 5.11 -21.11 7.71
C ILE A 66 6.40 -21.01 6.93
N HIS A 67 6.69 -19.82 6.44
CA HIS A 67 8.01 -19.44 5.97
C HIS A 67 8.61 -18.49 7.02
N ASP A 68 9.74 -18.88 7.60
CA ASP A 68 10.43 -18.08 8.62
C ASP A 68 11.69 -17.48 7.97
N ASN A 69 11.73 -16.14 7.84
CA ASN A 69 12.87 -15.47 7.22
C ASN A 69 14.12 -15.67 8.07
N GLU A 70 15.26 -15.95 7.44
CA GLU A 70 16.55 -16.12 8.13
C GLU A 70 17.07 -14.81 8.73
N ARG A 71 16.64 -13.68 8.19
CA ARG A 71 17.00 -12.33 8.65
C ARG A 71 15.80 -11.39 8.51
N PHE A 72 15.80 -10.33 9.30
CA PHE A 72 14.83 -9.25 9.15
C PHE A 72 14.98 -8.58 7.78
N LEU A 73 13.85 -8.35 7.13
CA LEU A 73 13.74 -7.67 5.84
C LEU A 73 12.90 -6.40 6.01
N ASP A 74 13.13 -5.42 5.14
CA ASP A 74 12.20 -4.29 5.03
C ASP A 74 10.80 -4.77 4.65
N MET A 75 9.78 -3.97 4.97
CA MET A 75 8.39 -4.37 4.83
C MET A 75 8.05 -4.88 3.42
N LEU A 76 8.37 -4.11 2.36
CA LEU A 76 8.06 -4.51 0.99
C LEU A 76 8.89 -5.70 0.52
N ALA A 77 10.14 -5.83 0.97
CA ALA A 77 10.95 -7.02 0.73
C ALA A 77 10.32 -8.27 1.35
N ASN A 78 9.79 -8.17 2.59
CA ASN A 78 9.03 -9.26 3.22
C ASN A 78 7.74 -9.58 2.44
N HIS A 79 7.02 -8.58 1.94
CA HIS A 79 5.84 -8.78 1.10
C HIS A 79 6.20 -9.47 -0.22
N ASN A 80 7.34 -9.14 -0.82
CA ASN A 80 7.86 -9.83 -2.01
C ASN A 80 8.19 -11.28 -1.72
N VAL A 81 8.81 -11.59 -0.57
CA VAL A 81 9.01 -12.98 -0.12
C VAL A 81 7.66 -13.69 -0.01
N ALA A 82 6.65 -13.05 0.59
CA ALA A 82 5.34 -13.67 0.78
C ALA A 82 4.67 -14.04 -0.56
N VAL A 83 4.63 -13.16 -1.54
CA VAL A 83 4.01 -13.46 -2.84
C VAL A 83 4.82 -14.49 -3.65
N ARG A 84 6.09 -14.76 -3.32
CA ARG A 84 6.89 -15.86 -3.91
C ARG A 84 6.56 -17.23 -3.28
N GLN A 85 5.86 -17.27 -2.15
CA GLN A 85 5.44 -18.54 -1.52
C GLN A 85 4.15 -19.12 -2.12
N ILE A 86 3.52 -18.47 -3.12
CA ILE A 86 2.33 -19.01 -3.76
C ILE A 86 2.63 -20.32 -4.50
N SER A 87 1.70 -21.27 -4.44
CA SER A 87 1.82 -22.55 -5.13
C SER A 87 1.98 -22.35 -6.64
N PRO A 88 2.86 -23.11 -7.31
CA PRO A 88 2.92 -23.11 -8.77
C PRO A 88 1.59 -23.50 -9.43
N ALA A 89 0.75 -24.28 -8.74
CA ALA A 89 -0.55 -24.71 -9.22
C ALA A 89 -1.67 -23.67 -8.96
N SER A 90 -1.42 -22.61 -8.19
CA SER A 90 -2.45 -21.62 -7.89
C SER A 90 -2.81 -20.80 -9.13
N LYS A 91 -4.11 -20.59 -9.33
CA LYS A 91 -4.66 -19.68 -10.33
C LYS A 91 -4.77 -18.26 -9.79
N TYR A 92 -4.96 -18.13 -8.49
CA TYR A 92 -5.11 -16.83 -7.80
C TYR A 92 -4.16 -16.70 -6.61
N CYS A 93 -3.80 -15.47 -6.32
CA CYS A 93 -3.02 -15.06 -5.15
C CYS A 93 -3.84 -14.05 -4.33
N LYS A 94 -4.01 -14.32 -3.04
CA LYS A 94 -4.65 -13.40 -2.09
C LYS A 94 -3.63 -13.00 -1.02
N VAL A 95 -3.28 -11.72 -0.99
CA VAL A 95 -2.51 -11.17 0.14
C VAL A 95 -3.49 -10.74 1.23
N VAL A 96 -3.21 -11.10 2.47
CA VAL A 96 -3.96 -10.65 3.65
C VAL A 96 -2.94 -10.11 4.65
N LEU A 97 -3.02 -8.85 5.00
CA LEU A 97 -2.11 -8.27 6.01
C LEU A 97 -2.43 -8.81 7.40
N GLY A 98 -1.41 -8.99 8.24
CA GLY A 98 -1.53 -9.67 9.53
C GLY A 98 -2.50 -9.03 10.54
N ASP A 99 -2.91 -7.79 10.31
CA ASP A 99 -3.88 -7.04 11.11
C ASP A 99 -5.26 -6.88 10.46
N ASP A 100 -5.43 -7.39 9.22
CA ASP A 100 -6.65 -7.32 8.43
C ASP A 100 -7.48 -8.61 8.55
N ARG A 101 -8.68 -8.62 7.95
CA ARG A 101 -9.58 -9.78 7.92
C ARG A 101 -10.30 -9.88 6.59
N LEU A 102 -10.65 -11.11 6.22
CA LEU A 102 -11.58 -11.41 5.13
C LEU A 102 -12.97 -11.69 5.72
N PHE A 103 -14.03 -11.28 5.02
CA PHE A 103 -15.39 -11.78 5.29
C PHE A 103 -15.57 -13.18 4.66
N PRO A 104 -16.46 -14.02 5.20
CA PRO A 104 -16.53 -15.45 4.82
C PRO A 104 -16.69 -15.74 3.33
N GLY A 105 -17.41 -14.90 2.58
CA GLY A 105 -17.62 -15.03 1.12
C GLY A 105 -16.51 -14.43 0.25
N CYS A 106 -15.40 -13.95 0.84
CA CYS A 106 -14.41 -13.16 0.10
C CYS A 106 -13.78 -13.93 -1.06
N LEU A 107 -13.20 -15.09 -0.79
CA LEU A 107 -12.54 -15.88 -1.83
C LEU A 107 -13.55 -16.37 -2.86
N GLU A 108 -14.73 -16.82 -2.45
CA GLU A 108 -15.78 -17.32 -3.33
C GLU A 108 -16.26 -16.23 -4.30
N GLY A 109 -16.63 -15.05 -3.78
CA GLY A 109 -17.11 -13.95 -4.60
C GLY A 109 -16.05 -13.43 -5.57
N MET A 110 -14.79 -13.28 -5.11
CA MET A 110 -13.71 -12.79 -5.96
C MET A 110 -13.31 -13.82 -7.03
N VAL A 111 -13.23 -15.12 -6.69
CA VAL A 111 -12.96 -16.19 -7.66
C VAL A 111 -14.08 -16.31 -8.68
N ALA A 112 -15.34 -16.22 -8.26
CA ALA A 112 -16.48 -16.27 -9.18
C ALA A 112 -16.43 -15.17 -10.24
N VAL A 113 -16.03 -13.94 -9.87
CA VAL A 113 -15.83 -12.84 -10.83
C VAL A 113 -14.61 -13.10 -11.71
N GLY A 114 -13.49 -13.55 -11.15
CA GLY A 114 -12.30 -13.88 -11.92
C GLY A 114 -12.53 -14.99 -12.95
N GLU A 115 -13.36 -15.99 -12.63
CA GLU A 115 -13.74 -17.07 -13.57
C GLU A 115 -14.75 -16.59 -14.62
N ALA A 116 -15.68 -15.69 -14.25
CA ALA A 116 -16.64 -15.12 -15.19
C ALA A 116 -16.00 -14.17 -16.20
N TYR A 117 -14.90 -13.52 -15.83
CA TYR A 117 -14.20 -12.54 -16.66
C TYR A 117 -12.71 -12.89 -16.76
N PRO A 118 -12.30 -13.79 -17.67
CA PRO A 118 -10.90 -14.25 -17.79
C PRO A 118 -9.89 -13.15 -18.13
N SER A 119 -10.32 -12.01 -18.67
CA SER A 119 -9.46 -10.84 -18.91
C SER A 119 -9.10 -10.08 -17.61
N ALA A 120 -9.84 -10.31 -16.51
CA ALA A 120 -9.54 -9.70 -15.22
C ALA A 120 -8.23 -10.24 -14.64
N GLY A 121 -7.23 -9.38 -14.55
CA GLY A 121 -5.94 -9.69 -13.89
C GLY A 121 -5.99 -9.47 -12.38
N ILE A 122 -6.86 -8.56 -11.94
CA ILE A 122 -7.17 -8.31 -10.54
C ILE A 122 -8.68 -8.28 -10.33
N VAL A 123 -9.12 -8.71 -9.14
CA VAL A 123 -10.51 -8.59 -8.70
C VAL A 123 -10.53 -7.84 -7.38
N SER A 124 -11.33 -6.78 -7.31
CA SER A 124 -11.53 -5.96 -6.12
C SER A 124 -12.97 -6.03 -5.61
N ALA A 125 -13.22 -5.51 -4.43
CA ALA A 125 -14.53 -5.44 -3.80
C ALA A 125 -14.62 -4.24 -2.86
N TYR A 126 -15.79 -3.98 -2.28
CA TYR A 126 -15.88 -3.01 -1.20
C TYR A 126 -15.01 -3.44 -0.01
N GLU A 127 -14.31 -2.46 0.57
CA GLU A 127 -13.49 -2.63 1.76
C GLU A 127 -14.12 -1.87 2.92
N GLN A 128 -14.26 -2.50 4.07
CA GLN A 128 -14.56 -1.83 5.31
C GLN A 128 -13.26 -1.39 5.99
N CYS A 129 -13.09 -0.09 6.23
CA CYS A 129 -11.98 0.46 7.02
C CYS A 129 -12.54 1.15 8.27
N GLY A 130 -12.41 0.52 9.42
CA GLY A 130 -13.08 0.94 10.64
C GLY A 130 -14.61 0.98 10.44
N GLN A 131 -15.21 2.17 10.50
CA GLN A 131 -16.65 2.38 10.28
C GLN A 131 -17.00 2.85 8.86
N GLN A 132 -16.02 2.97 7.96
CA GLN A 132 -16.22 3.49 6.61
C GLN A 132 -16.12 2.39 5.58
N VAL A 133 -16.97 2.43 4.56
CA VAL A 133 -16.84 1.61 3.35
C VAL A 133 -16.07 2.39 2.30
N ARG A 134 -15.00 1.79 1.81
CA ARG A 134 -14.12 2.31 0.74
C ARG A 134 -14.34 1.53 -0.56
N ILE A 135 -13.65 1.93 -1.62
CA ILE A 135 -13.65 1.27 -2.94
C ILE A 135 -15.09 1.21 -3.47
N LYS A 136 -15.76 2.35 -3.54
CA LYS A 136 -17.17 2.49 -3.93
C LYS A 136 -17.34 3.44 -5.09
N GLY A 137 -18.51 3.43 -5.72
CA GLY A 137 -18.90 4.36 -6.78
C GLY A 137 -19.04 3.73 -8.15
N LEU A 138 -18.62 2.47 -8.35
CA LEU A 138 -18.91 1.72 -9.56
C LEU A 138 -20.41 1.35 -9.61
N PRO A 139 -21.12 1.53 -10.77
CA PRO A 139 -22.50 1.06 -10.94
C PRO A 139 -22.64 -0.44 -10.65
N VAL A 140 -23.75 -0.82 -9.99
CA VAL A 140 -23.95 -2.21 -9.50
C VAL A 140 -24.01 -3.22 -10.65
N GLU A 141 -24.43 -2.79 -11.83
CA GLU A 141 -24.51 -3.61 -13.04
C GLU A 141 -23.13 -3.89 -13.65
N GLN A 142 -22.12 -3.05 -13.32
CA GLN A 142 -20.79 -3.14 -13.89
C GLN A 142 -19.89 -3.98 -12.99
N ARG A 143 -19.44 -5.14 -13.49
CA ARG A 143 -18.53 -6.06 -12.79
C ARG A 143 -17.16 -6.20 -13.45
N LEU A 144 -16.99 -5.62 -14.62
CA LEU A 144 -15.72 -5.59 -15.36
C LEU A 144 -15.45 -4.16 -15.81
N VAL A 145 -14.23 -3.69 -15.59
CA VAL A 145 -13.75 -2.37 -16.02
C VAL A 145 -12.46 -2.58 -16.80
N ASP A 146 -12.35 -1.93 -17.96
CA ASP A 146 -11.09 -1.89 -18.71
C ASP A 146 -9.96 -1.42 -17.79
N GLY A 147 -8.83 -2.10 -17.81
CA GLY A 147 -7.76 -1.85 -16.87
C GLY A 147 -7.18 -0.43 -16.98
N ARG A 148 -7.01 0.09 -18.20
CA ARG A 148 -6.51 1.45 -18.41
C ARG A 148 -7.55 2.49 -18.01
N ASP A 149 -8.85 2.22 -18.22
CA ASP A 149 -9.90 3.12 -17.75
C ASP A 149 -9.98 3.11 -16.20
N ALA A 150 -9.82 1.99 -15.55
CA ALA A 150 -9.72 1.93 -14.08
C ALA A 150 -8.57 2.81 -13.55
N CYS A 151 -7.38 2.71 -14.17
CA CYS A 151 -6.23 3.56 -13.85
C CYS A 151 -6.52 5.04 -14.17
N ARG A 152 -7.17 5.32 -15.30
CA ARG A 152 -7.59 6.69 -15.70
C ARG A 152 -8.54 7.28 -14.67
N GLN A 153 -9.57 6.55 -14.25
CA GLN A 153 -10.53 7.01 -13.22
C GLN A 153 -9.82 7.32 -11.90
N PHE A 154 -8.85 6.49 -11.52
CA PHE A 154 -8.02 6.72 -10.33
C PHE A 154 -7.19 8.01 -10.46
N LEU A 155 -6.47 8.21 -11.56
CA LEU A 155 -5.63 9.40 -11.78
C LEU A 155 -6.47 10.68 -11.81
N LEU A 156 -7.67 10.62 -12.39
CA LEU A 156 -8.63 11.73 -12.42
C LEU A 156 -9.37 11.94 -11.09
N GLU A 157 -9.15 11.10 -10.08
CA GLU A 157 -9.85 11.13 -8.77
C GLU A 157 -11.36 10.95 -8.86
N LYS A 158 -11.84 10.28 -9.91
CA LYS A 158 -13.26 10.03 -10.11
C LYS A 158 -13.71 8.77 -9.37
N LEU A 159 -12.94 7.68 -9.49
CA LEU A 159 -13.21 6.41 -8.83
C LEU A 159 -11.91 5.80 -8.30
N PHE A 160 -11.99 5.22 -7.11
CA PHE A 160 -10.93 4.42 -6.49
C PHE A 160 -11.44 2.99 -6.38
N LEU A 161 -11.10 2.14 -7.36
CA LEU A 161 -11.66 0.79 -7.50
C LEU A 161 -10.74 -0.31 -6.95
N PHE A 162 -9.57 0.02 -6.47
CA PHE A 162 -8.63 -0.86 -5.81
C PHE A 162 -7.88 -0.08 -4.72
N GLY A 163 -7.32 -0.78 -3.76
CA GLY A 163 -6.72 -0.15 -2.58
C GLY A 163 -5.64 -1.01 -1.94
N SER A 164 -5.79 -1.32 -0.65
CA SER A 164 -4.84 -2.13 0.11
C SER A 164 -4.64 -3.51 -0.50
N GLN A 165 -3.49 -4.12 -0.22
CA GLN A 165 -3.18 -5.49 -0.68
C GLN A 165 -4.27 -6.49 -0.27
N THR A 166 -4.87 -6.31 0.91
CA THR A 166 -5.97 -7.16 1.40
C THR A 166 -7.24 -6.99 0.57
N SER A 167 -7.47 -5.85 -0.09
CA SER A 167 -8.70 -5.61 -0.86
C SER A 167 -8.73 -6.24 -2.25
N VAL A 168 -7.61 -6.82 -2.72
CA VAL A 168 -7.44 -7.31 -4.09
C VAL A 168 -7.15 -8.81 -4.11
N LEU A 169 -7.74 -9.53 -5.08
CA LEU A 169 -7.33 -10.86 -5.51
C LEU A 169 -6.58 -10.72 -6.82
N TYR A 170 -5.37 -11.27 -6.90
CA TYR A 170 -4.52 -11.23 -8.08
C TYR A 170 -4.58 -12.52 -8.87
N ARG A 171 -4.49 -12.45 -10.18
CA ARG A 171 -4.22 -13.63 -11.01
C ARG A 171 -2.75 -14.05 -10.80
N ALA A 172 -2.52 -15.30 -10.39
CA ALA A 172 -1.23 -15.75 -9.90
C ALA A 172 -0.12 -15.81 -10.98
N ASP A 173 -0.49 -16.00 -12.26
CA ASP A 173 0.46 -15.93 -13.38
C ASP A 173 1.05 -14.52 -13.51
N LEU A 174 0.25 -13.47 -13.31
CA LEU A 174 0.71 -12.09 -13.33
C LEU A 174 1.62 -11.78 -12.12
N VAL A 175 1.31 -12.34 -10.95
CA VAL A 175 2.19 -12.21 -9.78
C VAL A 175 3.54 -12.87 -10.03
N ARG A 176 3.55 -14.07 -10.62
CA ARG A 176 4.78 -14.81 -10.92
C ARG A 176 5.63 -14.18 -12.03
N SER A 177 4.98 -13.50 -12.99
CA SER A 177 5.68 -12.89 -14.13
C SER A 177 6.43 -11.60 -13.79
N ARG A 178 6.21 -11.03 -12.59
CA ARG A 178 6.82 -9.76 -12.18
C ARG A 178 7.73 -9.96 -10.96
N ASP A 179 9.01 -9.52 -11.06
CA ASP A 179 10.01 -9.59 -10.00
C ASP A 179 10.85 -8.31 -9.93
N PRO A 180 10.86 -7.55 -8.82
CA PRO A 180 10.00 -7.74 -7.64
C PRO A 180 8.55 -7.42 -7.96
N PHE A 181 7.60 -8.06 -7.26
CA PHE A 181 6.17 -7.78 -7.46
C PHE A 181 5.78 -6.41 -6.90
N TYR A 182 6.24 -6.08 -5.71
CA TYR A 182 6.16 -4.75 -5.13
C TYR A 182 7.50 -4.04 -5.29
N VAL A 183 7.52 -2.86 -5.90
CA VAL A 183 8.72 -2.04 -6.01
C VAL A 183 9.10 -1.51 -4.62
N GLU A 184 10.24 -1.95 -4.09
CA GLU A 184 10.62 -1.73 -2.69
C GLU A 184 10.89 -0.27 -2.34
N THR A 185 11.22 0.55 -3.33
CA THR A 185 11.45 2.00 -3.16
C THR A 185 10.17 2.82 -3.18
N GLU A 186 9.01 2.21 -3.53
CA GLU A 186 7.75 2.90 -3.69
C GLU A 186 6.88 2.77 -2.43
N MET A 187 6.54 3.89 -1.81
CA MET A 187 5.71 3.91 -0.60
C MET A 187 4.27 3.41 -0.83
N TYR A 188 3.77 3.48 -2.07
CA TYR A 188 2.46 2.99 -2.51
C TYR A 188 2.61 1.87 -3.54
N ALA A 189 3.49 0.91 -3.23
CA ALA A 189 3.78 -0.24 -4.08
C ALA A 189 2.55 -1.12 -4.35
N ASP A 190 1.54 -1.10 -3.48
CA ASP A 190 0.24 -1.75 -3.65
C ASP A 190 -0.55 -1.14 -4.81
N PHE A 191 -0.63 0.19 -4.90
CA PHE A 191 -1.24 0.86 -6.06
C PHE A 191 -0.42 0.67 -7.32
N GLU A 192 0.91 0.81 -7.22
CA GLU A 192 1.81 0.67 -8.36
C GLU A 192 1.71 -0.74 -8.98
N SER A 193 1.68 -1.80 -8.16
CA SER A 193 1.50 -3.16 -8.65
C SER A 193 0.15 -3.35 -9.36
N CYS A 194 -0.94 -2.77 -8.83
CA CYS A 194 -2.23 -2.78 -9.51
C CYS A 194 -2.18 -2.05 -10.86
N PHE A 195 -1.58 -0.86 -10.91
CA PHE A 195 -1.40 -0.12 -12.17
C PHE A 195 -0.64 -0.93 -13.20
N ALA A 196 0.49 -1.54 -12.80
CA ALA A 196 1.31 -2.35 -13.71
C ALA A 196 0.50 -3.51 -14.32
N LEU A 197 -0.29 -4.21 -13.52
CA LEU A 197 -1.13 -5.31 -14.00
C LEU A 197 -2.27 -4.83 -14.89
N LEU A 198 -2.93 -3.73 -14.53
CA LEU A 198 -4.04 -3.14 -15.29
C LEU A 198 -3.63 -2.52 -16.63
N MET A 199 -2.34 -2.37 -16.90
CA MET A 199 -1.89 -1.99 -18.25
C MET A 199 -2.14 -3.09 -19.29
N THR A 200 -2.25 -4.34 -18.87
CA THR A 200 -2.37 -5.53 -19.75
C THR A 200 -3.53 -6.45 -19.39
N SER A 201 -4.33 -6.09 -18.42
CA SER A 201 -5.49 -6.88 -17.97
C SER A 201 -6.61 -5.96 -17.47
N ASP A 202 -7.78 -6.50 -17.22
CA ASP A 202 -8.94 -5.78 -16.71
C ASP A 202 -9.09 -5.88 -15.19
N LEU A 203 -9.96 -5.03 -14.63
CA LEU A 203 -10.39 -5.05 -13.24
C LEU A 203 -11.76 -5.72 -13.11
N GLY A 204 -11.82 -6.87 -12.42
CA GLY A 204 -13.08 -7.44 -11.95
C GLY A 204 -13.55 -6.77 -10.65
N PHE A 205 -14.85 -6.67 -10.43
CA PHE A 205 -15.40 -6.05 -9.23
C PHE A 205 -16.56 -6.82 -8.62
N VAL A 206 -16.51 -7.02 -7.29
CA VAL A 206 -17.59 -7.63 -6.50
C VAL A 206 -18.28 -6.56 -5.68
N HIS A 207 -19.60 -6.41 -5.86
CA HIS A 207 -20.41 -5.39 -5.16
C HIS A 207 -20.84 -5.84 -3.76
N GLU A 208 -19.87 -6.34 -2.97
CA GLU A 208 -20.05 -6.77 -1.59
C GLU A 208 -18.88 -6.29 -0.73
N ILE A 209 -19.11 -6.14 0.57
CA ILE A 209 -18.02 -5.85 1.52
C ILE A 209 -17.34 -7.18 1.85
N LEU A 210 -16.14 -7.39 1.29
CA LEU A 210 -15.45 -8.67 1.39
C LEU A 210 -14.16 -8.61 2.22
N THR A 211 -13.67 -7.41 2.52
CA THR A 211 -12.44 -7.23 3.28
C THR A 211 -12.60 -6.17 4.36
N PHE A 212 -11.85 -6.33 5.45
CA PHE A 212 -11.76 -5.36 6.52
C PHE A 212 -10.30 -4.98 6.74
N SER A 213 -9.98 -3.70 6.60
CA SER A 213 -8.69 -3.14 6.96
C SER A 213 -8.77 -2.38 8.28
N ARG A 214 -7.76 -2.58 9.12
CA ARG A 214 -7.73 -2.00 10.47
C ARG A 214 -7.06 -0.62 10.45
N PRO A 215 -7.77 0.46 10.82
CA PRO A 215 -7.14 1.76 10.95
C PRO A 215 -6.23 1.76 12.18
N ARG A 216 -4.93 1.97 11.99
CA ARG A 216 -3.93 2.12 13.07
C ARG A 216 -3.17 3.43 12.92
N PRO A 217 -3.03 4.24 13.98
CA PRO A 217 -2.23 5.48 13.94
C PRO A 217 -0.75 5.23 13.61
N GLU A 218 -0.23 4.06 13.99
CA GLU A 218 1.15 3.61 13.74
C GLU A 218 1.34 2.92 12.39
N SER A 219 0.29 2.76 11.58
CA SER A 219 0.41 2.17 10.25
C SER A 219 1.24 3.04 9.33
N ILE A 220 1.94 2.41 8.38
CA ILE A 220 2.70 3.13 7.35
C ILE A 220 1.80 4.09 6.57
N GLY A 221 0.55 3.69 6.29
CA GLY A 221 -0.42 4.57 5.65
C GLY A 221 -0.71 5.85 6.47
N ALA A 222 -0.83 5.74 7.79
CA ALA A 222 -1.04 6.90 8.66
C ALA A 222 0.23 7.79 8.74
N ILE A 223 1.41 7.19 8.84
CA ILE A 223 2.70 7.90 8.83
C ILE A 223 2.89 8.61 7.47
N SER A 224 2.63 7.91 6.37
CA SER A 224 2.71 8.46 5.01
C SER A 224 1.77 9.65 4.81
N ALA A 225 0.56 9.58 5.35
CA ALA A 225 -0.39 10.68 5.32
C ALA A 225 0.11 11.90 6.11
N ASP A 226 0.72 11.68 7.28
CA ASP A 226 1.27 12.78 8.09
C ASP A 226 2.45 13.49 7.40
N ILE A 227 3.38 12.75 6.84
CA ILE A 227 4.50 13.35 6.08
C ILE A 227 4.11 13.79 4.67
N GLY A 228 2.90 13.49 4.19
CA GLY A 228 2.44 13.86 2.86
C GLY A 228 3.09 13.08 1.72
N ALA A 229 3.59 11.88 1.99
CA ALA A 229 4.25 11.03 0.99
C ALA A 229 3.32 10.66 -0.18
N HIS A 230 2.01 10.60 0.06
CA HIS A 230 1.01 10.33 -0.98
C HIS A 230 1.09 11.32 -2.16
N PHE A 231 1.49 12.59 -1.94
CA PHE A 231 1.66 13.53 -3.04
C PHE A 231 2.75 13.09 -4.02
N GLY A 232 3.88 12.62 -3.48
CA GLY A 232 4.97 12.09 -4.30
C GLY A 232 4.57 10.83 -5.05
N SER A 233 3.92 9.89 -4.37
CA SER A 233 3.48 8.63 -4.97
C SER A 233 2.44 8.81 -6.07
N LEU A 234 1.45 9.72 -5.87
CA LEU A 234 0.47 10.04 -6.91
C LEU A 234 1.12 10.69 -8.14
N LEU A 235 2.16 11.50 -7.96
CA LEU A 235 2.96 12.02 -9.07
C LEU A 235 3.76 10.91 -9.72
N GLY A 236 4.38 10.02 -8.97
CA GLY A 236 5.10 8.84 -9.49
C GLY A 236 4.19 7.99 -10.38
N LEU A 237 2.98 7.66 -9.93
CA LEU A 237 1.98 6.94 -10.74
C LEU A 237 1.59 7.71 -12.00
N LEU A 238 1.41 9.04 -11.91
CA LEU A 238 1.08 9.87 -13.07
C LEU A 238 2.23 9.85 -14.10
N PHE A 239 3.48 9.94 -13.68
CA PHE A 239 4.64 9.88 -14.61
C PHE A 239 4.82 8.49 -15.22
N ALA A 240 4.68 7.43 -14.43
CA ALA A 240 4.89 6.06 -14.92
C ALA A 240 3.78 5.57 -15.87
N TYR A 241 2.54 5.98 -15.61
CA TYR A 241 1.36 5.41 -16.25
C TYR A 241 0.44 6.43 -16.93
N GLY A 242 0.56 7.72 -16.62
CA GLY A 242 -0.38 8.74 -17.08
C GLY A 242 -0.50 8.83 -18.59
N GLU A 243 0.61 8.84 -19.34
CA GLU A 243 0.60 8.88 -20.82
C GLU A 243 -0.04 7.64 -21.45
N LYS A 244 -0.12 6.52 -20.70
CA LYS A 244 -0.74 5.28 -21.17
C LYS A 244 -2.25 5.24 -20.93
N CYS A 245 -2.77 6.08 -20.01
CA CYS A 245 -4.15 6.05 -19.53
C CYS A 245 -4.92 7.34 -19.83
N LEU A 246 -4.25 8.48 -19.97
CA LEU A 246 -4.85 9.81 -20.08
C LEU A 246 -4.64 10.38 -21.47
N SER A 247 -5.57 11.22 -21.93
CA SER A 247 -5.29 12.11 -23.07
C SER A 247 -4.23 13.15 -22.69
N GLY A 248 -3.59 13.81 -23.68
CA GLY A 248 -2.60 14.84 -23.41
C GLY A 248 -3.14 16.02 -22.59
N GLU A 249 -4.42 16.37 -22.78
CA GLU A 249 -5.10 17.42 -22.01
C GLU A 249 -5.35 16.97 -20.57
N GLU A 250 -5.92 15.78 -20.36
CA GLU A 250 -6.14 15.20 -19.03
C GLU A 250 -4.83 15.05 -18.26
N TYR A 251 -3.77 14.60 -18.91
CA TYR A 251 -2.45 14.47 -18.30
C TYR A 251 -1.94 15.82 -17.78
N LYS A 252 -2.00 16.87 -18.62
CA LYS A 252 -1.58 18.22 -18.23
C LYS A 252 -2.41 18.76 -17.06
N GLU A 253 -3.73 18.63 -17.12
CA GLU A 253 -4.61 19.05 -16.02
C GLU A 253 -4.30 18.31 -14.71
N CYS A 254 -4.10 16.99 -14.78
CA CYS A 254 -3.70 16.19 -13.62
C CYS A 254 -2.36 16.65 -13.05
N LEU A 255 -1.37 16.87 -13.89
CA LEU A 255 -0.03 17.32 -13.49
C LEU A 255 -0.08 18.69 -12.80
N ASP A 256 -0.81 19.64 -13.38
CA ASP A 256 -0.97 20.99 -12.83
C ASP A 256 -1.71 20.96 -11.48
N ARG A 257 -2.79 20.19 -11.39
CA ARG A 257 -3.56 19.99 -10.16
C ARG A 257 -2.72 19.37 -9.06
N ARG A 258 -2.08 18.21 -9.33
CA ARG A 258 -1.25 17.45 -8.36
C ARG A 258 -0.05 18.30 -7.88
N SER A 259 0.63 18.97 -8.81
CA SER A 259 1.72 19.87 -8.46
C SER A 259 1.24 21.01 -7.55
N SER A 260 0.09 21.61 -7.85
CA SER A 260 -0.48 22.70 -7.05
C SER A 260 -0.88 22.23 -5.66
N GLU A 261 -1.46 21.02 -5.53
CA GLU A 261 -1.82 20.42 -4.25
C GLU A 261 -0.59 20.11 -3.40
N TYR A 262 0.44 19.57 -4.03
CA TYR A 262 1.71 19.29 -3.36
C TYR A 262 2.35 20.57 -2.81
N TYR A 263 2.46 21.62 -3.64
CA TYR A 263 2.99 22.90 -3.16
C TYR A 263 2.11 23.55 -2.10
N ARG A 264 0.79 23.42 -2.15
CA ARG A 264 -0.13 23.88 -1.08
C ARG A 264 0.14 23.14 0.24
N PHE A 265 0.36 21.83 0.18
CA PHE A 265 0.75 21.04 1.35
C PHE A 265 2.09 21.53 1.91
N LEU A 266 3.14 21.66 1.09
CA LEU A 266 4.45 22.15 1.49
C LEU A 266 4.40 23.58 2.04
N GLY A 267 3.58 24.45 1.45
CA GLY A 267 3.36 25.82 1.93
C GLY A 267 2.79 25.87 3.35
N ARG A 268 1.86 24.96 3.68
CA ARG A 268 1.36 24.82 5.07
C ARG A 268 2.44 24.32 6.03
N ARG A 269 3.26 23.37 5.59
CA ARG A 269 4.34 22.79 6.39
C ARG A 269 5.50 23.76 6.61
N LEU A 270 5.76 24.70 5.69
CA LEU A 270 6.83 25.71 5.81
C LEU A 270 6.71 26.54 7.09
N LEU A 271 5.50 26.78 7.57
CA LEU A 271 5.23 27.59 8.76
C LEU A 271 5.42 26.82 10.07
N VAL A 272 5.36 25.49 10.03
CA VAL A 272 5.27 24.65 11.25
C VAL A 272 6.32 23.54 11.32
N ASP A 273 6.85 23.09 10.19
CA ASP A 273 7.80 22.00 10.13
C ASP A 273 9.21 22.50 9.82
N ARG A 274 10.14 22.30 10.76
CA ARG A 274 11.55 22.71 10.65
C ARG A 274 12.50 21.52 10.52
N ASP A 275 11.96 20.29 10.39
CA ASP A 275 12.76 19.08 10.26
C ASP A 275 13.50 19.06 8.90
N PRO A 276 14.84 19.05 8.88
CA PRO A 276 15.60 18.99 7.64
C PRO A 276 15.32 17.72 6.83
N SER A 277 15.03 16.59 7.48
CA SER A 277 14.76 15.32 6.81
C SER A 277 13.46 15.36 6.00
N PHE A 278 12.42 16.00 6.55
CA PHE A 278 11.18 16.28 5.83
C PHE A 278 11.45 17.05 4.53
N TRP A 279 12.20 18.14 4.60
CA TRP A 279 12.49 18.98 3.44
C TRP A 279 13.40 18.28 2.42
N SER A 280 14.36 17.49 2.88
CA SER A 280 15.25 16.70 2.02
C SER A 280 14.45 15.66 1.24
N TYR A 281 13.55 14.94 1.92
CA TYR A 281 12.62 13.98 1.29
C TYR A 281 11.82 14.65 0.16
N HIS A 282 11.11 15.74 0.44
CA HIS A 282 10.25 16.39 -0.55
C HIS A 282 11.03 17.06 -1.69
N LYS A 283 12.23 17.59 -1.44
CA LYS A 283 13.09 18.11 -2.51
C LYS A 283 13.52 16.99 -3.45
N ARG A 284 13.97 15.86 -2.90
CA ARG A 284 14.36 14.69 -3.68
C ARG A 284 13.18 14.18 -4.51
N THR A 285 12.03 13.93 -3.89
CA THR A 285 10.82 13.46 -4.56
C THR A 285 10.39 14.36 -5.73
N LEU A 286 10.36 15.70 -5.54
CA LEU A 286 10.02 16.65 -6.60
C LEU A 286 11.06 16.67 -7.72
N THR A 287 12.33 16.39 -7.43
CA THR A 287 13.40 16.31 -8.43
C THR A 287 13.30 15.02 -9.23
N GLU A 288 13.11 13.89 -8.57
CA GLU A 288 12.95 12.57 -9.18
C GLU A 288 11.71 12.49 -10.08
N THR A 289 10.62 13.18 -9.70
CA THR A 289 9.41 13.29 -10.52
C THR A 289 9.52 14.33 -11.65
N GLY A 290 10.70 14.89 -11.92
CA GLY A 290 10.91 15.83 -13.04
C GLY A 290 10.25 17.22 -12.89
N ILE A 291 9.43 17.46 -11.85
CA ILE A 291 8.80 18.77 -11.59
C ILE A 291 9.84 19.80 -11.12
N GLY A 292 10.85 19.32 -10.39
CA GLY A 292 11.85 20.17 -9.74
C GLY A 292 11.31 20.96 -8.54
N PHE A 293 12.16 21.22 -7.58
CA PHE A 293 11.80 22.01 -6.40
C PHE A 293 11.87 23.53 -6.69
N SER A 294 10.72 24.20 -6.69
CA SER A 294 10.60 25.63 -6.95
C SER A 294 10.35 26.43 -5.67
N ARG A 295 11.35 27.25 -5.25
CA ARG A 295 11.20 28.18 -4.12
C ARG A 295 10.10 29.20 -4.36
N VAL A 296 9.90 29.63 -5.62
CA VAL A 296 8.86 30.60 -6.00
C VAL A 296 7.46 29.99 -5.81
N ARG A 297 7.23 28.75 -6.28
CA ARG A 297 5.95 28.05 -6.08
C ARG A 297 5.69 27.84 -4.58
N LEU A 298 6.71 27.47 -3.82
CA LEU A 298 6.60 27.29 -2.37
C LEU A 298 6.23 28.60 -1.65
N ALA A 299 6.91 29.71 -1.98
CA ALA A 299 6.59 31.00 -1.40
C ALA A 299 5.18 31.47 -1.75
N LYS A 300 4.76 31.35 -3.01
CA LYS A 300 3.37 31.65 -3.43
C LYS A 300 2.34 30.81 -2.65
N ALA A 301 2.59 29.53 -2.48
CA ALA A 301 1.72 28.63 -1.73
C ALA A 301 1.67 29.02 -0.23
N ALA A 302 2.80 29.38 0.40
CA ALA A 302 2.84 29.82 1.79
C ALA A 302 2.09 31.14 2.00
N VAL A 303 2.28 32.12 1.11
CA VAL A 303 1.53 33.40 1.15
C VAL A 303 0.04 33.17 0.99
N GLY A 304 -0.38 32.34 0.04
CA GLY A 304 -1.80 31.96 -0.14
C GLY A 304 -2.41 31.31 1.11
N GLN A 305 -1.65 30.52 1.88
CA GLN A 305 -2.09 29.96 3.15
C GLN A 305 -2.28 31.03 4.24
N VAL A 306 -1.37 31.98 4.33
CA VAL A 306 -1.48 33.10 5.30
C VAL A 306 -2.75 33.91 5.02
N PHE A 307 -2.98 34.29 3.76
CA PHE A 307 -4.20 35.01 3.38
C PHE A 307 -5.48 34.19 3.65
N GLY A 308 -5.50 32.91 3.29
CA GLY A 308 -6.63 32.01 3.58
C GLY A 308 -6.89 31.87 5.09
N SER A 309 -5.82 31.84 5.89
CA SER A 309 -5.90 31.78 7.36
C SER A 309 -6.48 33.07 7.98
N MET A 310 -6.15 34.23 7.41
CA MET A 310 -6.71 35.52 7.84
C MET A 310 -8.20 35.61 7.54
N LEU A 311 -8.65 35.04 6.42
CA LEU A 311 -10.07 35.04 6.02
C LEU A 311 -10.93 34.03 6.80
N ASN A 312 -10.33 33.00 7.40
CA ASN A 312 -11.04 31.99 8.18
C ASN A 312 -10.29 31.59 9.46
N PRO A 313 -10.28 32.47 10.49
CA PRO A 313 -9.49 32.28 11.71
C PRO A 313 -9.92 31.06 12.56
N LYS A 314 -11.22 30.64 12.49
CA LYS A 314 -11.70 29.47 13.25
C LYS A 314 -11.09 28.17 12.76
N SER A 315 -11.10 27.93 11.45
CA SER A 315 -10.49 26.71 10.85
C SER A 315 -8.98 26.67 11.03
N THR A 316 -8.34 27.81 11.08
CA THR A 316 -6.89 27.96 11.33
C THR A 316 -6.53 27.55 12.75
N LEU A 317 -7.29 28.02 13.75
CA LEU A 317 -7.11 27.65 15.16
C LEU A 317 -7.33 26.15 15.39
N GLU A 318 -8.33 25.56 14.75
CA GLU A 318 -8.59 24.11 14.81
C GLU A 318 -7.45 23.30 14.18
N SER A 319 -6.95 23.73 13.02
CA SER A 319 -5.80 23.09 12.32
C SER A 319 -4.52 23.17 13.16
N ILE A 320 -4.25 24.31 13.80
CA ILE A 320 -3.11 24.51 14.69
C ILE A 320 -3.25 23.59 15.94
N ARG A 321 -4.43 23.56 16.56
CA ARG A 321 -4.68 22.67 17.72
C ARG A 321 -4.52 21.20 17.37
N ARG A 322 -5.02 20.78 16.20
CA ARG A 322 -4.87 19.42 15.68
C ARG A 322 -3.40 19.06 15.46
N PHE A 323 -2.63 19.99 14.86
CA PHE A 323 -1.19 19.83 14.65
C PHE A 323 -0.42 19.65 15.96
N PHE A 324 -0.64 20.50 16.98
CA PHE A 324 0.04 20.36 18.26
C PHE A 324 -0.36 19.08 19.00
N ARG A 325 -1.61 18.62 18.86
CA ARG A 325 -2.07 17.34 19.42
C ARG A 325 -1.34 16.16 18.79
N LEU A 326 -1.21 16.15 17.46
CA LEU A 326 -0.51 15.10 16.72
C LEU A 326 1.01 15.13 17.01
N LYS A 327 1.62 16.32 17.10
CA LYS A 327 3.03 16.46 17.48
C LYS A 327 3.31 15.93 18.88
N LYS A 328 2.40 16.11 19.84
CA LYS A 328 2.52 15.56 21.20
C LYS A 328 2.48 14.02 21.18
N ILE A 329 1.61 13.42 20.38
CA ILE A 329 1.52 11.96 20.21
C ILE A 329 2.79 11.44 19.52
N ARG A 330 3.27 12.08 18.45
CA ARG A 330 4.51 11.73 17.73
C ARG A 330 5.73 11.74 18.65
N ASN A 331 5.91 12.81 19.45
CA ASN A 331 7.04 12.90 20.37
C ASN A 331 7.01 11.82 21.45
N GLN A 332 5.83 11.34 21.86
CA GLN A 332 5.70 10.21 22.78
C GLN A 332 6.05 8.88 22.10
N GLN A 333 5.65 8.69 20.83
CA GLN A 333 5.95 7.48 20.05
C GLN A 333 7.42 7.41 19.63
N THR A 334 8.00 8.52 19.15
CA THR A 334 9.43 8.59 18.81
C THR A 334 10.30 8.32 20.04
N ARG A 335 9.93 8.85 21.21
CA ARG A 335 10.60 8.50 22.47
C ARG A 335 10.49 7.02 22.81
N SER A 336 9.35 6.37 22.60
CA SER A 336 9.17 4.94 22.83
C SER A 336 9.93 4.06 21.85
N VAL A 337 10.07 4.49 20.59
CA VAL A 337 10.86 3.80 19.57
C VAL A 337 12.36 3.96 19.82
N VAL A 338 12.82 5.18 20.15
CA VAL A 338 14.23 5.43 20.50
C VAL A 338 14.62 4.67 21.76
N LEU A 339 13.80 4.67 22.82
CA LEU A 339 14.05 3.88 24.03
C LEU A 339 14.06 2.37 23.79
N LYS A 340 13.27 1.87 22.82
CA LYS A 340 13.33 0.45 22.40
C LYS A 340 14.56 0.14 21.56
N ALA A 341 15.03 1.08 20.72
CA ALA A 341 16.27 0.94 19.98
C ALA A 341 17.51 0.97 20.87
N GLU A 342 17.54 1.84 21.90
CA GLU A 342 18.61 1.89 22.90
C GLU A 342 18.64 0.66 23.82
N ALA A 343 17.50 -0.02 24.02
CA ALA A 343 17.41 -1.26 24.78
C ALA A 343 17.84 -2.51 23.99
N ASN A 344 18.14 -2.40 22.68
CA ASN A 344 18.56 -3.50 21.83
C ASN A 344 19.92 -3.16 21.16
N PRO A 345 21.08 -3.52 21.75
CA PRO A 345 22.41 -3.09 21.33
C PRO A 345 22.87 -3.62 19.96
N GLY A 346 21.99 -4.21 19.14
CA GLY A 346 22.25 -4.68 17.77
C GLY A 346 21.96 -3.64 16.69
N PHE A 347 21.44 -2.45 17.02
CA PHE A 347 21.15 -1.38 16.07
C PHE A 347 22.23 -0.30 16.16
N SER A 348 23.41 -0.53 15.56
CA SER A 348 24.42 0.52 15.42
C SER A 348 24.13 1.33 14.15
N SER A 349 24.15 2.64 14.30
CA SER A 349 24.01 3.66 13.26
C SER A 349 25.17 3.68 12.23
N GLU A 350 26.08 2.70 12.27
CA GLU A 350 27.24 2.60 11.39
C GLU A 350 26.98 2.00 10.02
N ASN A 351 25.77 1.48 9.75
CA ASN A 351 25.45 0.86 8.45
C ASN A 351 24.81 1.83 7.44
N ILE A 352 24.78 3.15 7.71
CA ILE A 352 24.19 4.15 6.80
C ILE A 352 25.27 4.91 5.99
N GLU A 353 26.57 4.84 6.34
CA GLU A 353 27.61 5.62 5.66
C GLU A 353 28.46 4.85 4.64
N ASP A 354 28.38 3.52 4.52
CA ASP A 354 29.25 2.74 3.63
C ASP A 354 28.66 2.37 2.26
N GLY A 355 27.49 2.93 1.89
CA GLY A 355 26.84 2.69 0.58
C GLY A 355 27.38 3.51 -0.60
N ASP A 356 28.21 4.53 -0.38
CA ASP A 356 28.53 5.54 -1.42
C ASP A 356 29.94 5.43 -2.05
N GLN A 357 30.74 4.37 -1.81
CA GLN A 357 32.10 4.29 -2.33
C GLN A 357 32.45 3.12 -3.27
N GLN A 358 31.51 2.43 -3.90
CA GLN A 358 31.85 1.37 -4.88
C GLN A 358 31.11 1.44 -6.22
N ILE A 359 30.94 2.59 -6.84
CA ILE A 359 30.66 2.68 -8.29
C ILE A 359 31.61 3.70 -8.91
N GLY A 360 32.81 3.25 -9.24
CA GLY A 360 33.74 4.03 -10.01
C GLY A 360 34.99 3.24 -10.39
N ARG A 361 35.03 2.76 -11.65
CA ARG A 361 36.16 2.29 -12.45
C ARG A 361 36.10 0.83 -12.87
N SER A 362 35.57 0.63 -14.07
CA SER A 362 36.17 -0.25 -15.08
C SER A 362 35.63 0.13 -16.46
N ARG A 363 36.42 0.81 -17.27
CA ARG A 363 36.30 0.82 -18.75
C ARG A 363 37.27 -0.25 -19.28
N PRO A 364 36.87 -1.05 -20.25
CA PRO A 364 37.77 -1.99 -20.92
C PRO A 364 38.63 -1.30 -21.98
N ALA A 365 39.80 -1.83 -22.17
CA ALA A 365 40.63 -1.63 -23.35
C ALA A 365 40.07 -2.46 -24.52
#